data_5858cdbcde8d03df0ea0cf55277b1b6d
#
_entry.id   5858cdbcde8d03df0ea0cf55277b1b6d
#
_cell.length_a   1.000
_cell.length_b   1.000
_cell.length_c   1.000
_cell.angle_alpha   90.00
_cell.angle_beta   90.00
_cell.angle_gamma   90.00
#
_symmetry.space_group_name_H-M   'P 1'
#
loop_
_entity.id
_entity.type
_entity.pdbx_description
1 polymer ?
#
loop_
_entity_poly.entity_id
_entity_poly.type
_entity_poly.pdbx_seq_one_letter_code
_entity_poly.pdbx_strand_id
1 'polypeptide(L)'
;GNCEEKRMNIKQFWKAVLAQDEEEIRKYFHKDAYVNWHCTNEHFTVDEYIIANCEYPGEWDGIIERTEMVNELIITVTQIYPRDKSISFHVTSFIQTKDDKIIAMDEYYADDGSAPQWRLDKHIGTSIK
;
A
#
# COMPACT_ATOMS: atom_id res chain seq x y z
N GLY A 1 4.09 -12.24 27.09
CA GLY A 1 3.42 -12.24 25.89
C GLY A 1 4.31 -12.53 24.70
N ASN A 2 3.67 -13.01 23.77
CA ASN A 2 4.25 -13.38 22.50
C ASN A 2 4.51 -12.11 21.68
N CYS A 3 5.67 -12.01 21.04
CA CYS A 3 6.00 -10.88 20.15
C CYS A 3 4.99 -10.74 19.01
N GLU A 4 4.42 -11.87 18.56
CA GLU A 4 3.42 -11.86 17.50
C GLU A 4 2.13 -11.15 17.88
N GLU A 5 1.74 -11.22 19.14
CA GLU A 5 0.54 -10.54 19.63
C GLU A 5 0.66 -9.03 19.60
N LYS A 6 1.89 -8.51 19.55
CA LYS A 6 2.17 -7.08 19.55
C LYS A 6 2.37 -6.53 18.14
N ARG A 7 2.29 -7.40 17.13
CA ARG A 7 2.47 -6.94 15.74
C ARG A 7 1.21 -6.28 15.23
N MET A 8 1.41 -5.22 14.49
CA MET A 8 0.35 -4.53 13.79
C MET A 8 -0.37 -5.51 12.85
N ASN A 9 -1.69 -5.43 12.82
CA ASN A 9 -2.49 -6.22 11.90
C ASN A 9 -2.49 -5.56 10.52
N ILE A 10 -1.65 -6.07 9.62
CA ILE A 10 -1.45 -5.48 8.29
C ILE A 10 -2.72 -5.57 7.43
N LYS A 11 -3.50 -6.63 7.57
CA LYS A 11 -4.74 -6.78 6.81
C LYS A 11 -5.77 -5.73 7.22
N GLN A 12 -5.89 -5.47 8.51
CA GLN A 12 -6.80 -4.45 9.03
C GLN A 12 -6.33 -3.04 8.66
N PHE A 13 -5.02 -2.82 8.65
CA PHE A 13 -4.46 -1.55 8.19
C PHE A 13 -4.84 -1.28 6.73
N TRP A 14 -4.61 -2.25 5.84
CA TRP A 14 -4.97 -2.10 4.43
C TRP A 14 -6.48 -1.92 4.25
N LYS A 15 -7.28 -2.62 5.05
CA LYS A 15 -8.73 -2.44 5.02
C LYS A 15 -9.12 -1.00 5.34
N ALA A 16 -8.50 -0.41 6.36
CA ALA A 16 -8.74 0.98 6.74
C ALA A 16 -8.30 1.96 5.63
N VAL A 17 -7.14 1.70 5.02
CA VAL A 17 -6.62 2.52 3.92
C VAL A 17 -7.57 2.51 2.72
N LEU A 18 -8.01 1.32 2.32
CA LEU A 18 -8.93 1.17 1.18
C LEU A 18 -10.32 1.75 1.46
N ALA A 19 -10.78 1.67 2.70
CA ALA A 19 -12.03 2.28 3.13
C ALA A 19 -11.92 3.79 3.30
N GLN A 20 -10.71 4.33 3.23
CA GLN A 20 -10.44 5.76 3.45
C GLN A 20 -10.98 6.24 4.82
N ASP A 21 -10.80 5.39 5.82
CA ASP A 21 -11.27 5.64 7.19
C ASP A 21 -10.18 6.37 7.98
N GLU A 22 -10.29 7.69 8.03
CA GLU A 22 -9.29 8.57 8.64
C GLU A 22 -8.96 8.19 10.08
N GLU A 23 -9.96 8.02 10.91
CA GLU A 23 -9.75 7.71 12.34
C GLU A 23 -9.07 6.37 12.53
N GLU A 24 -9.48 5.37 11.76
CA GLU A 24 -8.91 4.04 11.85
C GLU A 24 -7.47 4.01 11.35
N ILE A 25 -7.18 4.65 10.21
CA ILE A 25 -5.82 4.75 9.67
C ILE A 25 -4.88 5.35 10.70
N ARG A 26 -5.29 6.44 11.33
CA ARG A 26 -4.45 7.19 12.28
C ARG A 26 -3.96 6.31 13.42
N LYS A 27 -4.75 5.35 13.87
CA LYS A 27 -4.39 4.47 14.98
C LYS A 27 -3.16 3.62 14.72
N TYR A 28 -2.86 3.36 13.44
CA TYR A 28 -1.72 2.52 13.06
C TYR A 28 -0.39 3.26 13.02
N PHE A 29 -0.41 4.58 13.08
CA PHE A 29 0.78 5.40 12.92
C PHE A 29 1.28 5.97 14.25
N HIS A 30 2.61 5.99 14.40
CA HIS A 30 3.25 6.82 15.40
C HIS A 30 3.05 8.28 14.97
N LYS A 31 2.88 9.19 15.94
CA LYS A 31 2.57 10.60 15.64
C LYS A 31 3.63 11.30 14.77
N ASP A 32 4.89 10.86 14.89
CA ASP A 32 6.01 11.47 14.16
C ASP A 32 6.37 10.68 12.89
N ALA A 33 5.54 9.73 12.49
CA ALA A 33 5.77 8.93 11.30
C ALA A 33 5.70 9.75 10.02
N TYR A 34 6.23 9.18 8.96
CA TYR A 34 6.15 9.76 7.63
C TYR A 34 5.83 8.72 6.58
N VAL A 35 5.35 9.17 5.44
CA VAL A 35 5.09 8.33 4.27
C VAL A 35 5.74 8.99 3.05
N ASN A 36 6.48 8.20 2.30
CA ASN A 36 7.07 8.64 1.04
C ASN A 36 6.39 7.92 -0.13
N TRP A 37 5.89 8.67 -1.07
CA TRP A 37 5.43 8.17 -2.37
C TRP A 37 6.51 8.45 -3.39
N HIS A 38 7.30 7.43 -3.69
CA HIS A 38 8.52 7.58 -4.49
C HIS A 38 8.24 7.92 -5.96
N CYS A 39 7.17 7.34 -6.53
CA CYS A 39 6.89 7.55 -7.96
C CYS A 39 6.46 8.97 -8.28
N THR A 40 5.92 9.70 -7.31
CA THR A 40 5.53 11.10 -7.45
C THR A 40 6.46 12.05 -6.70
N ASN A 41 7.49 11.50 -6.02
CA ASN A 41 8.47 12.28 -5.26
C ASN A 41 7.81 13.13 -4.16
N GLU A 42 6.92 12.51 -3.40
CA GLU A 42 6.19 13.19 -2.32
C GLU A 42 6.55 12.62 -0.96
N HIS A 43 6.75 13.50 0.00
CA HIS A 43 6.99 13.16 1.40
C HIS A 43 5.86 13.73 2.24
N PHE A 44 5.19 12.89 3.02
CA PHE A 44 4.03 13.27 3.82
C PHE A 44 4.26 13.05 5.31
N THR A 45 3.79 13.98 6.13
CA THR A 45 3.49 13.71 7.53
C THR A 45 2.29 12.77 7.59
N VAL A 46 1.98 12.24 8.76
CA VAL A 46 0.79 11.39 8.93
C VAL A 46 -0.49 12.15 8.51
N ASP A 47 -0.63 13.39 8.96
CA ASP A 47 -1.80 14.19 8.61
C ASP A 47 -1.92 14.40 7.11
N GLU A 48 -0.82 14.69 6.44
CA GLU A 48 -0.80 14.87 4.99
C GLU A 48 -1.11 13.57 4.24
N TYR A 49 -0.56 12.44 4.70
CA TYR A 49 -0.87 11.15 4.10
C TYR A 49 -2.36 10.83 4.19
N ILE A 50 -2.97 11.08 5.36
CA ILE A 50 -4.40 10.84 5.55
C ILE A 50 -5.22 11.70 4.59
N ILE A 51 -4.86 12.97 4.42
CA ILE A 51 -5.51 13.85 3.44
C ILE A 51 -5.38 13.26 2.04
N ALA A 52 -4.16 12.92 1.64
CA ALA A 52 -3.90 12.40 0.30
C ALA A 52 -4.66 11.09 0.02
N ASN A 53 -4.73 10.22 1.01
CA ASN A 53 -5.41 8.93 0.85
C ASN A 53 -6.94 9.07 0.93
N CYS A 54 -7.44 9.82 1.90
CA CYS A 54 -8.88 9.85 2.19
C CYS A 54 -9.66 10.82 1.30
N GLU A 55 -9.00 11.83 0.75
CA GLU A 55 -9.63 12.78 -0.18
C GLU A 55 -9.47 12.36 -1.64
N TYR A 56 -8.76 11.28 -1.90
CA TYR A 56 -8.66 10.73 -3.26
C TYR A 56 -10.05 10.24 -3.69
N PRO A 57 -10.55 10.70 -4.85
CA PRO A 57 -11.93 10.41 -5.24
C PRO A 57 -12.16 8.95 -5.57
N GLY A 58 -13.39 8.48 -5.35
CA GLY A 58 -13.83 7.14 -5.70
C GLY A 58 -13.97 6.22 -4.51
N GLU A 59 -14.49 5.03 -4.78
CA GLU A 59 -14.59 3.94 -3.82
C GLU A 59 -13.62 2.84 -4.23
N TRP A 60 -12.79 2.43 -3.30
CA TRP A 60 -11.63 1.58 -3.59
C TRP A 60 -11.71 0.25 -2.87
N ASP A 61 -11.13 -0.76 -3.50
CA ASP A 61 -10.98 -2.09 -2.96
C ASP A 61 -9.58 -2.60 -3.35
N GLY A 62 -9.18 -3.73 -2.82
CA GLY A 62 -7.87 -4.27 -3.13
C GLY A 62 -7.60 -5.62 -2.54
N ILE A 63 -6.49 -6.18 -2.95
CA ILE A 63 -6.03 -7.50 -2.51
C ILE A 63 -4.56 -7.39 -2.14
N ILE A 64 -4.20 -7.84 -0.95
CA ILE A 64 -2.80 -7.99 -0.58
C ILE A 64 -2.31 -9.27 -1.24
N GLU A 65 -1.48 -9.15 -2.25
CA GLU A 65 -0.98 -10.30 -3.01
C GLU A 65 0.19 -10.98 -2.30
N ARG A 66 0.95 -10.22 -1.54
CA ARG A 66 2.17 -10.72 -0.92
C ARG A 66 2.50 -9.92 0.33
N THR A 67 2.91 -10.63 1.39
CA THR A 67 3.41 -10.02 2.62
C THR A 67 4.70 -10.72 3.02
N GLU A 68 5.73 -9.93 3.29
CA GLU A 68 7.00 -10.42 3.82
C GLU A 68 7.31 -9.66 5.11
N MET A 69 7.90 -10.35 6.08
CA MET A 69 8.27 -9.73 7.35
C MET A 69 9.74 -10.00 7.63
N VAL A 70 10.48 -8.92 7.93
CA VAL A 70 11.90 -9.00 8.29
C VAL A 70 12.07 -8.15 9.55
N ASN A 71 12.14 -8.80 10.70
CA ASN A 71 12.17 -8.11 12.00
C ASN A 71 10.94 -7.22 12.15
N GLU A 72 11.11 -5.92 12.29
CA GLU A 72 10.01 -4.95 12.43
C GLU A 72 9.61 -4.29 11.11
N LEU A 73 10.15 -4.78 10.00
CA LEU A 73 9.78 -4.32 8.67
C LEU A 73 8.74 -5.25 8.06
N ILE A 74 7.64 -4.68 7.60
CA ILE A 74 6.60 -5.41 6.88
C ILE A 74 6.62 -4.91 5.44
N ILE A 75 6.72 -5.83 4.48
CA ILE A 75 6.67 -5.49 3.06
C ILE A 75 5.40 -6.09 2.48
N THR A 76 4.58 -5.27 1.84
CA THR A 76 3.38 -5.76 1.17
C THR A 76 3.38 -5.36 -0.30
N VAL A 77 2.78 -6.20 -1.12
CA VAL A 77 2.42 -5.86 -2.49
C VAL A 77 0.90 -5.96 -2.56
N THR A 78 0.25 -4.86 -2.91
CA THR A 78 -1.20 -4.77 -2.91
C THR A 78 -1.68 -4.32 -4.28
N GLN A 79 -2.65 -5.03 -4.85
CA GLN A 79 -3.35 -4.58 -6.03
C GLN A 79 -4.55 -3.77 -5.59
N ILE A 80 -4.71 -2.58 -6.14
CA ILE A 80 -5.77 -1.64 -5.79
C ILE A 80 -6.57 -1.32 -7.05
N TYR A 81 -7.87 -1.27 -6.91
CA TYR A 81 -8.78 -0.96 -8.01
C TYR A 81 -10.03 -0.26 -7.49
N PRO A 82 -10.67 0.58 -8.30
CA PRO A 82 -11.97 1.14 -7.94
C PRO A 82 -13.04 0.04 -7.98
N ARG A 83 -14.17 0.29 -7.34
CA ARG A 83 -15.23 -0.70 -7.24
C ARG A 83 -15.73 -1.19 -8.60
N ASP A 84 -15.74 -0.33 -9.62
CA ASP A 84 -16.12 -0.69 -10.98
C ASP A 84 -15.04 -1.45 -11.77
N LYS A 85 -13.84 -1.59 -11.19
CA LYS A 85 -12.69 -2.30 -11.77
C LYS A 85 -12.24 -1.76 -13.13
N SER A 86 -12.50 -0.50 -13.41
CA SER A 86 -12.14 0.15 -14.68
C SER A 86 -10.64 0.29 -14.87
N ILE A 87 -9.89 0.44 -13.77
CA ILE A 87 -8.43 0.53 -13.76
C ILE A 87 -7.89 -0.30 -12.60
N SER A 88 -6.60 -0.50 -12.56
CA SER A 88 -5.95 -1.06 -11.37
C SER A 88 -4.50 -0.63 -11.33
N PHE A 89 -3.91 -0.75 -10.17
CA PHE A 89 -2.48 -0.51 -9.98
C PHE A 89 -1.95 -1.34 -8.82
N HIS A 90 -0.64 -1.49 -8.77
CA HIS A 90 0.03 -2.18 -7.68
C HIS A 90 0.84 -1.18 -6.86
N VAL A 91 0.88 -1.42 -5.56
CA VAL A 91 1.76 -0.68 -4.67
C VAL A 91 2.60 -1.65 -3.87
N THR A 92 3.91 -1.42 -3.88
CA THR A 92 4.84 -2.10 -2.99
C THR A 92 5.12 -1.16 -1.83
N SER A 93 4.83 -1.62 -0.62
CA SER A 93 4.94 -0.82 0.59
C SER A 93 5.98 -1.42 1.52
N PHE A 94 6.96 -0.62 1.92
CA PHE A 94 7.94 -0.95 2.95
C PHE A 94 7.51 -0.25 4.22
N ILE A 95 7.00 -1.00 5.17
CA ILE A 95 6.35 -0.47 6.36
C ILE A 95 7.22 -0.77 7.56
N GLN A 96 7.93 0.24 8.04
CA GLN A 96 8.77 0.10 9.23
C GLN A 96 7.95 0.38 10.46
N THR A 97 7.95 -0.58 11.39
CA THR A 97 7.19 -0.45 12.64
C THR A 97 8.13 -0.33 13.83
N LYS A 98 7.59 0.20 14.91
CA LYS A 98 8.23 0.23 16.22
C LYS A 98 7.10 0.28 17.26
N ASP A 99 7.19 -0.60 18.27
CA ASP A 99 6.16 -0.67 19.31
C ASP A 99 4.75 -0.80 18.71
N ASP A 100 4.64 -1.65 17.69
CA ASP A 100 3.37 -1.98 17.05
C ASP A 100 2.73 -0.84 16.26
N LYS A 101 3.48 0.20 15.95
CA LYS A 101 3.00 1.33 15.14
C LYS A 101 3.98 1.64 14.02
N ILE A 102 3.44 2.18 12.94
CA ILE A 102 4.24 2.57 11.78
C ILE A 102 5.02 3.84 12.11
N ILE A 103 6.33 3.80 11.88
CA ILE A 103 7.20 4.99 12.01
C ILE A 103 7.63 5.54 10.66
N ALA A 104 7.60 4.71 9.62
CA ALA A 104 7.95 5.15 8.27
C ALA A 104 7.32 4.20 7.26
N MET A 105 6.85 4.74 6.16
CA MET A 105 6.31 3.93 5.07
C MET A 105 6.83 4.48 3.74
N ASP A 106 7.49 3.61 2.97
CA ASP A 106 7.98 3.94 1.64
C ASP A 106 7.16 3.14 0.63
N GLU A 107 6.50 3.83 -0.29
CA GLU A 107 5.61 3.19 -1.25
C GLU A 107 5.99 3.50 -2.69
N TYR A 108 5.87 2.48 -3.54
CA TYR A 108 6.19 2.52 -4.95
C TYR A 108 4.99 2.02 -5.73
N TYR A 109 4.43 2.87 -6.58
CA TYR A 109 3.23 2.58 -7.35
C TYR A 109 3.56 2.28 -8.81
N ALA A 110 2.81 1.36 -9.40
CA ALA A 110 2.87 1.10 -10.83
C ALA A 110 1.46 0.81 -11.34
N ASP A 111 1.08 1.51 -12.41
CA ASP A 111 -0.20 1.24 -13.06
C ASP A 111 -0.16 -0.11 -13.77
N ASP A 112 -1.23 -0.87 -13.67
CA ASP A 112 -1.40 -2.11 -14.42
C ASP A 112 -1.79 -1.77 -15.85
N GLY A 113 -1.30 -2.56 -16.78
CA GLY A 113 -1.59 -2.33 -18.19
C GLY A 113 -1.00 -3.43 -19.06
N SER A 114 -1.18 -3.26 -20.36
CA SER A 114 -0.69 -4.20 -21.34
C SER A 114 0.80 -4.06 -21.55
N ALA A 115 1.44 -5.14 -21.98
CA ALA A 115 2.82 -5.08 -22.44
C ALA A 115 2.93 -4.13 -23.64
N PRO A 116 4.08 -3.48 -23.82
CA PRO A 116 4.27 -2.63 -25.00
C PRO A 116 4.24 -3.43 -26.30
N GLN A 117 3.81 -2.77 -27.37
CA GLN A 117 3.53 -3.42 -28.65
C GLN A 117 4.74 -4.19 -29.19
N TRP A 118 5.96 -3.67 -29.01
CA TRP A 118 7.14 -4.35 -29.54
C TRP A 118 7.36 -5.74 -28.95
N ARG A 119 7.00 -5.94 -27.67
CA ARG A 119 7.08 -7.26 -27.04
C ARG A 119 5.95 -8.17 -27.50
N LEU A 120 4.75 -7.60 -27.66
CA LEU A 120 3.60 -8.37 -28.17
C LEU A 120 3.89 -8.88 -29.58
N ASP A 121 4.50 -8.05 -30.42
CA ASP A 121 4.86 -8.43 -31.79
C ASP A 121 5.88 -9.56 -31.85
N LYS A 122 6.71 -9.69 -30.83
CA LYS A 122 7.70 -10.77 -30.75
C LYS A 122 7.12 -12.08 -30.21
N HIS A 123 5.90 -12.07 -29.74
CA HIS A 123 5.24 -13.26 -29.17
C HIS A 123 6.05 -13.91 -28.03
N ILE A 124 6.67 -13.09 -27.21
CA ILE A 124 7.44 -13.55 -26.03
C ILE A 124 6.64 -13.33 -24.75
N GLY A 125 6.88 -14.19 -23.77
CA GLY A 125 6.16 -14.17 -22.53
C GLY A 125 4.77 -14.77 -22.64
N THR A 126 4.21 -15.14 -21.51
CA THR A 126 2.84 -15.68 -21.39
C THR A 126 2.18 -15.03 -20.16
N SER A 127 0.88 -15.14 -20.07
CA SER A 127 0.12 -14.59 -18.96
C SER A 127 0.53 -15.23 -17.64
N ILE A 128 0.65 -14.42 -16.59
CA ILE A 128 0.92 -14.89 -15.21
C ILE A 128 -0.35 -15.50 -14.61
N LYS A 129 -1.50 -14.94 -14.94
CA LYS A 129 -2.80 -15.30 -14.33
C LYS A 129 -3.79 -15.79 -15.35
#